data_afef05fe075f96f4fc75cac092fb90d5
#
_entry.id   afef05fe075f96f4fc75cac092fb90d5
#
_cell.length_a   1.000
_cell.length_b   1.000
_cell.length_c   1.000
_cell.angle_alpha   90.00
_cell.angle_beta   90.00
_cell.angle_gamma   90.00
#
_symmetry.space_group_name_H-M   'P 1'
#
loop_
_entity.id
_entity.type
_entity.pdbx_description
1 polymer ?
#
loop_
_entity_poly.entity_id
_entity_poly.type
_entity_poly.pdbx_seq_one_letter_code
_entity_poly.pdbx_strand_id
1 'polypeptide(L)'
;MNKRILFLVVLILTVISCGSRKTVSHKPNTSTENLRNLTSKFEGQNSYQVKKILNDAEDFLGAPYKLGGTSKSGLDCRGLVINVYNENKVKMPRRSIDQAKQGKKIEIWEAKPGDLLFF
;
A
#
# COMPACT_ATOMS: atom_id res chain seq x y z
N MET A 1 -14.49 28.17 -49.43
CA MET A 1 -14.71 27.30 -48.25
C MET A 1 -15.49 28.09 -47.22
N ASN A 2 -16.71 27.67 -46.91
CA ASN A 2 -17.62 28.45 -46.02
C ASN A 2 -17.08 28.47 -44.58
N LYS A 3 -16.98 29.68 -44.01
CA LYS A 3 -16.51 29.85 -42.58
C LYS A 3 -17.23 28.95 -41.59
N ARG A 4 -18.50 28.60 -41.87
CA ARG A 4 -19.31 27.68 -41.05
C ARG A 4 -18.78 26.24 -41.08
N ILE A 5 -18.25 25.78 -42.22
CA ILE A 5 -17.67 24.43 -42.35
C ILE A 5 -16.34 24.37 -41.65
N LEU A 6 -15.51 25.43 -41.70
CA LEU A 6 -14.29 25.53 -40.97
C LEU A 6 -14.49 25.47 -39.47
N PHE A 7 -15.51 26.15 -38.94
CA PHE A 7 -15.86 26.09 -37.51
C PHE A 7 -16.31 24.70 -37.07
N LEU A 8 -17.06 23.98 -37.89
CA LEU A 8 -17.53 22.64 -37.57
C LEU A 8 -16.34 21.64 -37.61
N VAL A 9 -15.39 21.78 -38.48
CA VAL A 9 -14.18 20.92 -38.54
C VAL A 9 -13.28 21.17 -37.36
N VAL A 10 -13.12 22.41 -36.90
CA VAL A 10 -12.34 22.75 -35.71
C VAL A 10 -13.02 22.22 -34.44
N LEU A 11 -14.36 22.30 -34.35
CA LEU A 11 -15.13 21.78 -33.22
C LEU A 11 -15.05 20.26 -33.10
N ILE A 12 -15.00 19.53 -34.23
CA ILE A 12 -14.90 18.07 -34.26
C ILE A 12 -13.48 17.60 -33.85
N LEU A 13 -12.44 18.37 -34.16
CA LEU A 13 -11.06 18.06 -33.77
C LEU A 13 -10.75 18.21 -32.28
N THR A 14 -11.58 18.95 -31.54
CA THR A 14 -11.38 19.15 -30.09
C THR A 14 -11.92 18.03 -29.20
N VAL A 15 -12.77 17.13 -29.71
CA VAL A 15 -13.37 16.04 -28.93
C VAL A 15 -12.60 14.70 -29.01
N ILE A 16 -11.48 14.61 -29.76
CA ILE A 16 -10.71 13.36 -29.87
C ILE A 16 -9.54 13.30 -28.88
N SER A 17 -9.49 14.18 -27.88
CA SER A 17 -8.53 14.08 -26.79
C SER A 17 -9.09 13.29 -25.60
N CYS A 18 -9.63 12.10 -25.87
CA CYS A 18 -9.89 11.12 -24.83
C CYS A 18 -8.59 10.31 -24.65
N GLY A 19 -7.68 10.84 -23.82
CA GLY A 19 -6.47 10.13 -23.41
C GLY A 19 -6.88 8.85 -22.68
N SER A 20 -6.74 7.71 -23.34
CA SER A 20 -6.80 6.38 -22.73
C SER A 20 -5.79 6.34 -21.60
N ARG A 21 -6.23 6.51 -20.36
CA ARG A 21 -5.45 6.11 -19.18
C ARG A 21 -5.27 4.59 -19.32
N LYS A 22 -4.06 4.17 -19.71
CA LYS A 22 -3.66 2.78 -19.55
C LYS A 22 -3.77 2.45 -18.07
N THR A 23 -4.82 1.77 -17.71
CA THR A 23 -4.87 1.04 -16.43
C THR A 23 -3.71 0.06 -16.50
N VAL A 24 -2.66 0.34 -15.73
CA VAL A 24 -1.61 -0.64 -15.49
C VAL A 24 -2.29 -1.77 -14.75
N SER A 25 -2.66 -2.81 -15.48
CA SER A 25 -3.05 -4.10 -14.90
C SER A 25 -1.83 -4.63 -14.20
N HIS A 26 -1.75 -4.39 -12.91
CA HIS A 26 -0.73 -4.98 -12.05
C HIS A 26 -1.02 -6.47 -11.98
N LYS A 27 -0.29 -7.27 -12.75
CA LYS A 27 -0.27 -8.73 -12.60
C LYS A 27 0.24 -9.04 -11.19
N PRO A 28 -0.56 -9.66 -10.31
CA PRO A 28 -0.19 -9.81 -8.88
C PRO A 28 0.85 -10.89 -8.61
N ASN A 29 1.50 -11.47 -9.61
CA ASN A 29 2.14 -12.77 -9.46
C ASN A 29 3.60 -12.79 -8.99
N THR A 30 4.34 -11.67 -9.01
CA THR A 30 5.77 -11.72 -8.65
C THR A 30 6.03 -11.18 -7.25
N SER A 31 5.29 -10.17 -6.82
CA SER A 31 5.51 -9.53 -5.52
C SER A 31 4.99 -10.37 -4.35
N THR A 32 3.87 -11.08 -4.53
CA THR A 32 3.25 -11.90 -3.48
C THR A 32 4.05 -13.16 -3.20
N GLU A 33 4.67 -13.74 -4.22
CA GLU A 33 5.50 -14.93 -4.07
C GLU A 33 6.82 -14.63 -3.38
N ASN A 34 7.42 -13.48 -3.69
CA ASN A 34 8.62 -13.01 -3.00
C ASN A 34 8.37 -12.68 -1.52
N LEU A 35 7.21 -12.11 -1.19
CA LEU A 35 6.81 -11.85 0.21
C LEU A 35 6.59 -13.15 0.98
N ARG A 36 5.93 -14.14 0.40
CA ARG A 36 5.75 -15.47 1.01
C ARG A 36 7.08 -16.17 1.26
N ASN A 37 8.02 -16.07 0.34
CA ASN A 37 9.35 -16.65 0.49
C ASN A 37 10.16 -15.96 1.60
N LEU A 38 10.01 -14.64 1.78
CA LEU A 38 10.60 -13.92 2.90
C LEU A 38 9.99 -14.36 4.22
N THR A 39 8.67 -14.50 4.29
CA THR A 39 7.98 -14.94 5.50
C THR A 39 8.43 -16.33 5.91
N SER A 40 8.52 -17.29 4.97
CA SER A 40 8.96 -18.66 5.24
C SER A 40 10.40 -18.73 5.75
N LYS A 41 11.29 -17.87 5.27
CA LYS A 41 12.70 -17.82 5.71
C LYS A 41 12.84 -17.48 7.20
N PHE A 42 11.89 -16.71 7.76
CA PHE A 42 11.92 -16.26 9.15
C PHE A 42 10.93 -17.02 10.07
N GLU A 43 10.17 -17.95 9.52
CA GLU A 43 9.06 -18.61 10.23
C GLU A 43 9.48 -19.35 11.50
N GLY A 44 10.68 -19.90 11.54
CA GLY A 44 11.22 -20.57 12.72
C GLY A 44 11.73 -19.67 13.84
N GLN A 45 11.96 -18.37 13.54
CA GLN A 45 12.61 -17.42 14.46
C GLN A 45 11.63 -16.41 15.09
N ASN A 46 10.39 -16.36 14.60
CA ASN A 46 9.42 -15.35 15.02
C ASN A 46 8.61 -15.82 16.22
N SER A 47 8.39 -14.92 17.18
CA SER A 47 7.43 -15.14 18.24
C SER A 47 6.02 -15.31 17.69
N TYR A 48 5.12 -15.96 18.44
CA TYR A 48 3.72 -16.11 18.07
C TYR A 48 3.05 -14.76 17.71
N GLN A 49 3.37 -13.70 18.48
CA GLN A 49 2.83 -12.36 18.23
C GLN A 49 3.30 -11.78 16.89
N VAL A 50 4.58 -11.95 16.55
CA VAL A 50 5.12 -11.50 15.25
C VAL A 50 4.46 -12.25 14.10
N LYS A 51 4.30 -13.57 14.21
CA LYS A 51 3.58 -14.38 13.20
C LYS A 51 2.15 -13.88 12.99
N LYS A 52 1.45 -13.58 14.08
CA LYS A 52 0.10 -13.06 14.00
C LYS A 52 0.05 -11.69 13.32
N ILE A 53 0.95 -10.76 13.66
CA ILE A 53 1.08 -9.44 13.01
C ILE A 53 1.29 -9.59 11.50
N LEU A 54 2.15 -10.49 11.08
CA LEU A 54 2.44 -10.73 9.65
C LEU A 54 1.23 -11.32 8.93
N ASN A 55 0.55 -12.30 9.51
CA ASN A 55 -0.66 -12.88 8.93
C ASN A 55 -1.79 -11.84 8.82
N ASP A 56 -2.01 -11.04 9.86
CA ASP A 56 -3.02 -9.98 9.85
C ASP A 56 -2.68 -8.91 8.76
N ALA A 57 -1.39 -8.66 8.52
CA ALA A 57 -0.96 -7.76 7.43
C ALA A 57 -1.21 -8.36 6.04
N GLU A 58 -1.03 -9.67 5.86
CA GLU A 58 -1.32 -10.38 4.60
C GLU A 58 -2.80 -10.27 4.21
N ASP A 59 -3.71 -10.18 5.16
CA ASP A 59 -5.13 -9.99 4.93
C ASP A 59 -5.49 -8.69 4.19
N PHE A 60 -4.58 -7.72 4.16
CA PHE A 60 -4.73 -6.47 3.43
C PHE A 60 -4.08 -6.49 2.04
N LEU A 61 -3.49 -7.62 1.61
CA LEU A 61 -2.93 -7.73 0.27
C LEU A 61 -4.01 -7.51 -0.80
N GLY A 62 -3.69 -6.65 -1.77
CA GLY A 62 -4.63 -6.26 -2.82
C GLY A 62 -5.58 -5.12 -2.45
N ALA A 63 -5.57 -4.62 -1.22
CA ALA A 63 -6.33 -3.43 -0.87
C ALA A 63 -5.85 -2.21 -1.69
N PRO A 64 -6.77 -1.43 -2.30
CA PRO A 64 -6.39 -0.26 -3.08
C PRO A 64 -5.81 0.84 -2.17
N TYR A 65 -4.84 1.59 -2.70
CA TYR A 65 -4.31 2.74 -1.99
C TYR A 65 -5.35 3.85 -1.91
N LYS A 66 -5.56 4.38 -0.71
CA LYS A 66 -6.41 5.54 -0.46
C LYS A 66 -5.82 6.37 0.68
N LEU A 67 -5.47 7.62 0.39
CA LEU A 67 -4.92 8.54 1.40
C LEU A 67 -5.91 8.71 2.57
N GLY A 68 -5.44 8.47 3.79
CA GLY A 68 -6.27 8.47 5.00
C GLY A 68 -7.16 7.24 5.17
N GLY A 69 -7.10 6.29 4.24
CA GLY A 69 -7.87 5.05 4.30
C GLY A 69 -7.41 4.11 5.42
N THR A 70 -8.37 3.37 5.99
CA THR A 70 -8.14 2.45 7.13
C THR A 70 -8.89 1.14 6.97
N SER A 71 -9.31 0.79 5.77
CA SER A 71 -10.09 -0.43 5.51
C SER A 71 -9.62 -1.17 4.26
N LYS A 72 -10.08 -2.40 4.07
CA LYS A 72 -9.79 -3.20 2.87
C LYS A 72 -10.29 -2.56 1.56
N SER A 73 -11.26 -1.64 1.64
CA SER A 73 -11.77 -0.88 0.48
C SER A 73 -10.91 0.35 0.13
N GLY A 74 -9.94 0.67 0.96
CA GLY A 74 -8.99 1.77 0.75
C GLY A 74 -8.09 1.96 1.96
N LEU A 75 -6.78 1.89 1.75
CA LEU A 75 -5.78 1.83 2.81
C LEU A 75 -4.57 2.70 2.47
N ASP A 76 -4.02 3.43 3.44
CA ASP A 76 -2.67 3.99 3.37
C ASP A 76 -1.71 3.24 4.33
N CYS A 77 -0.42 3.53 4.24
CA CYS A 77 0.60 2.87 5.06
C CYS A 77 0.33 3.02 6.58
N ARG A 78 -0.14 4.18 7.01
CA ARG A 78 -0.48 4.44 8.43
C ARG A 78 -1.71 3.64 8.86
N GLY A 79 -2.71 3.55 7.97
CA GLY A 79 -3.91 2.76 8.21
C GLY A 79 -3.61 1.28 8.35
N LEU A 80 -2.72 0.73 7.52
CA LEU A 80 -2.26 -0.65 7.63
C LEU A 80 -1.62 -0.90 8.99
N VAL A 81 -0.63 -0.08 9.38
CA VAL A 81 0.06 -0.22 10.66
C VAL A 81 -0.91 -0.15 11.83
N ILE A 82 -1.84 0.83 11.84
CA ILE A 82 -2.83 0.98 12.91
C ILE A 82 -3.70 -0.27 13.03
N ASN A 83 -4.25 -0.77 11.93
CA ASN A 83 -5.14 -1.93 11.97
C ASN A 83 -4.40 -3.16 12.49
N VAL A 84 -3.29 -3.51 11.88
CA VAL A 84 -2.55 -4.73 12.19
C VAL A 84 -2.04 -4.73 13.64
N TYR A 85 -1.45 -3.64 14.08
CA TYR A 85 -0.90 -3.57 15.44
C TYR A 85 -1.97 -3.45 16.52
N ASN A 86 -3.04 -2.69 16.29
CA ASN A 86 -4.14 -2.58 17.25
C ASN A 86 -4.87 -3.91 17.45
N GLU A 87 -5.07 -4.70 16.40
CA GLU A 87 -5.63 -6.05 16.51
C GLU A 87 -4.75 -6.97 17.37
N ASN A 88 -3.45 -6.71 17.38
CA ASN A 88 -2.48 -7.41 18.22
C ASN A 88 -2.23 -6.73 19.57
N LYS A 89 -3.16 -5.89 20.03
CA LYS A 89 -3.13 -5.18 21.34
C LYS A 89 -1.96 -4.20 21.48
N VAL A 90 -1.32 -3.82 20.39
CA VAL A 90 -0.27 -2.79 20.36
C VAL A 90 -0.89 -1.50 19.82
N LYS A 91 -1.21 -0.57 20.71
CA LYS A 91 -1.85 0.69 20.34
C LYS A 91 -0.89 1.59 19.56
N MET A 92 -1.25 1.91 18.33
CA MET A 92 -0.45 2.74 17.42
C MET A 92 -1.08 4.12 17.21
N PRO A 93 -0.28 5.20 17.25
CA PRO A 93 -0.75 6.55 16.94
C PRO A 93 -1.11 6.70 15.45
N ARG A 94 -1.90 7.73 15.15
CA ARG A 94 -2.37 7.98 13.78
C ARG A 94 -1.28 8.48 12.83
N ARG A 95 -0.33 9.29 13.32
CA ARG A 95 0.72 9.89 12.49
C ARG A 95 1.97 9.02 12.48
N SER A 96 2.59 8.83 11.31
CA SER A 96 3.81 8.04 11.15
C SER A 96 4.97 8.55 12.02
N ILE A 97 5.10 9.86 12.17
CA ILE A 97 6.13 10.47 13.03
C ILE A 97 5.95 10.10 14.51
N ASP A 98 4.72 9.89 14.96
CA ASP A 98 4.43 9.47 16.35
C ASP A 98 4.57 7.95 16.49
N GLN A 99 4.26 7.19 15.43
CA GLN A 99 4.54 5.75 15.35
C GLN A 99 6.03 5.47 15.49
N ALA A 100 6.87 6.23 14.76
CA ALA A 100 8.33 6.09 14.81
C ALA A 100 8.93 6.36 16.20
N LYS A 101 8.23 7.11 17.06
CA LYS A 101 8.67 7.41 18.42
C LYS A 101 8.30 6.34 19.45
N GLN A 102 7.40 5.43 19.14
CA GLN A 102 6.91 4.44 20.11
C GLN A 102 7.86 3.28 20.34
N GLY A 103 8.65 2.92 19.33
CA GLY A 103 9.58 1.80 19.39
C GLY A 103 10.99 2.21 19.79
N LYS A 104 11.85 1.22 19.86
CA LYS A 104 13.30 1.43 19.97
C LYS A 104 13.90 1.56 18.56
N LYS A 105 14.67 2.62 18.32
CA LYS A 105 15.42 2.74 17.08
C LYS A 105 16.51 1.67 17.02
N ILE A 106 16.57 0.96 15.90
CA ILE A 106 17.58 -0.04 15.58
C ILE A 106 18.21 0.30 14.23
N GLU A 107 19.35 -0.30 13.95
CA GLU A 107 19.99 -0.17 12.66
C GLU A 107 19.33 -1.11 11.63
N ILE A 108 19.37 -0.74 10.35
CA ILE A 108 18.63 -1.46 9.31
C ILE A 108 19.05 -2.92 9.17
N TRP A 109 20.31 -3.25 9.44
CA TRP A 109 20.80 -4.64 9.40
C TRP A 109 20.38 -5.49 10.62
N GLU A 110 19.86 -4.85 11.66
CA GLU A 110 19.27 -5.51 12.83
C GLU A 110 17.77 -5.77 12.67
N ALA A 111 17.17 -5.23 11.60
CA ALA A 111 15.73 -5.32 11.38
C ALA A 111 15.25 -6.77 11.22
N LYS A 112 14.14 -7.08 11.88
CA LYS A 112 13.50 -8.39 11.90
C LYS A 112 12.06 -8.27 11.44
N PRO A 113 11.41 -9.38 11.05
CA PRO A 113 9.98 -9.38 10.77
C PRO A 113 9.17 -8.82 11.95
N GLY A 114 8.27 -7.91 11.64
CA GLY A 114 7.50 -7.17 12.64
C GLY A 114 8.07 -5.78 13.00
N ASP A 115 9.29 -5.46 12.56
CA ASP A 115 9.83 -4.11 12.70
C ASP A 115 9.29 -3.17 11.61
N LEU A 116 9.22 -1.87 11.91
CA LEU A 116 8.71 -0.85 11.01
C LEU A 116 9.86 0.03 10.47
N LEU A 117 9.84 0.27 9.17
CA LEU A 117 10.74 1.19 8.50
C LEU A 117 10.05 2.56 8.28
N PHE A 118 10.74 3.63 8.65
CA PHE A 118 10.30 5.01 8.44
C PHE A 118 11.35 5.77 7.64
N PHE A 119 10.93 6.44 6.56
CA PHE A 119 11.78 7.27 5.68
C PHE A 119 11.05 8.54 5.23
#